data_d897e083164bc4bc1094e3df9394f91a
#
_entry.id   d897e083164bc4bc1094e3df9394f91a
#
_cell.length_a   1.000
_cell.length_b   1.000
_cell.length_c   1.000
_cell.angle_alpha   90.00
_cell.angle_beta   90.00
_cell.angle_gamma   90.00
#
_symmetry.space_group_name_H-M   'P 1'
#
loop_
_entity.id
_entity.type
_entity.pdbx_description
1 polymer ?
#
loop_
_entity_poly.entity_id
_entity_poly.type
_entity_poly.pdbx_seq_one_letter_code
_entity_poly.pdbx_strand_id
1 'polypeptide(L)'
;MHKDSIEITNVCHVYETQTGPLPVLKNLSLTFPMNSFTAVVGPSGCGKSTITRLISGLLIPDSGSVSIFGEEIEKPRASVGMAFQNPVLLEWRTILQNVVLPLEIVGSTLSTSQRKERARHLLKLVGLEEFEDKRPSELSGGMRQRASLCRALVHKPEVLILDEPFGALDAFTREDLWQVMHMLRKEEPFTGVLITHDLRESVFLTDQVVVLSGRPATTQYILDIPNLNERSLDDLYSRQTIEMLNDLRLQIKIAQRRN
;
A
#
# COMPACT_ATOMS: atom_id res chain seq x y z
N MET A 1 -6.51 23.60 -0.16
CA MET A 1 -5.63 22.46 -0.51
C MET A 1 -4.64 22.31 0.62
N HIS A 2 -4.73 21.23 1.38
CA HIS A 2 -3.74 20.91 2.42
C HIS A 2 -2.45 20.48 1.72
N LYS A 3 -1.38 21.26 1.84
CA LYS A 3 -0.07 20.93 1.22
C LYS A 3 0.59 19.67 1.81
N ASP A 4 -0.01 19.06 2.82
CA ASP A 4 0.57 18.00 3.63
C ASP A 4 -0.25 16.69 3.55
N SER A 5 -0.82 16.38 2.38
CA SER A 5 -1.65 15.17 2.19
C SER A 5 -1.67 14.69 0.74
N ILE A 6 -2.09 13.43 0.54
CA ILE A 6 -2.58 12.96 -0.74
C ILE A 6 -4.08 13.26 -0.77
N GLU A 7 -4.54 13.92 -1.81
CA GLU A 7 -5.95 14.29 -1.95
C GLU A 7 -6.54 13.70 -3.23
N ILE A 8 -7.69 13.06 -3.10
CA ILE A 8 -8.59 12.67 -4.19
C ILE A 8 -9.80 13.58 -4.07
N THR A 9 -10.09 14.41 -5.08
CA THR A 9 -11.13 15.43 -5.01
C THR A 9 -12.17 15.22 -6.11
N ASN A 10 -13.41 14.86 -5.71
CA ASN A 10 -14.56 14.66 -6.60
C ASN A 10 -14.27 13.77 -7.82
N VAL A 11 -13.45 12.74 -7.64
CA VAL A 11 -13.03 11.87 -8.74
C VAL A 11 -14.17 10.97 -9.19
N CYS A 12 -14.40 10.97 -10.52
CA CYS A 12 -15.18 9.96 -11.22
C CYS A 12 -14.28 9.17 -12.16
N HIS A 13 -14.56 7.87 -12.29
CA HIS A 13 -13.86 7.03 -13.26
C HIS A 13 -14.75 5.88 -13.77
N VAL A 14 -14.75 5.69 -15.08
CA VAL A 14 -15.51 4.68 -15.82
C VAL A 14 -14.55 3.87 -16.69
N TYR A 15 -14.58 2.56 -16.57
CA TYR A 15 -13.86 1.69 -17.50
C TYR A 15 -14.74 1.35 -18.70
N GLU A 16 -14.22 1.46 -19.90
CA GLU A 16 -14.84 0.90 -21.09
C GLU A 16 -14.62 -0.61 -21.12
N THR A 17 -15.70 -1.38 -21.18
CA THR A 17 -15.66 -2.85 -21.25
C THR A 17 -16.38 -3.36 -22.50
N GLN A 18 -16.18 -4.62 -22.85
CA GLN A 18 -16.90 -5.26 -23.97
C GLN A 18 -18.42 -5.26 -23.79
N THR A 19 -18.90 -5.16 -22.56
CA THR A 19 -20.35 -5.14 -22.22
C THR A 19 -20.88 -3.73 -21.99
N GLY A 20 -20.05 -2.69 -22.22
CA GLY A 20 -20.39 -1.27 -22.07
C GLY A 20 -19.64 -0.58 -20.94
N PRO A 21 -19.95 0.70 -20.69
CA PRO A 21 -19.27 1.49 -19.67
C PRO A 21 -19.53 0.95 -18.25
N LEU A 22 -18.47 0.85 -17.46
CA LEU A 22 -18.48 0.35 -16.11
C LEU A 22 -18.06 1.46 -15.13
N PRO A 23 -19.02 2.21 -14.52
CA PRO A 23 -18.69 3.20 -13.52
C PRO A 23 -18.08 2.54 -12.27
N VAL A 24 -16.87 2.98 -11.88
CA VAL A 24 -16.15 2.40 -10.74
C VAL A 24 -16.04 3.38 -9.59
N LEU A 25 -15.81 4.66 -9.87
CA LEU A 25 -15.76 5.72 -8.86
C LEU A 25 -16.77 6.82 -9.23
N LYS A 26 -17.44 7.39 -8.22
CA LYS A 26 -18.40 8.46 -8.40
C LYS A 26 -18.24 9.53 -7.31
N ASN A 27 -17.77 10.71 -7.72
CA ASN A 27 -17.56 11.84 -6.81
C ASN A 27 -16.78 11.44 -5.54
N LEU A 28 -15.77 10.56 -5.72
CA LEU A 28 -14.97 10.09 -4.60
C LEU A 28 -14.06 11.22 -4.13
N SER A 29 -14.13 11.52 -2.83
CA SER A 29 -13.20 12.42 -2.16
C SER A 29 -12.61 11.72 -0.95
N LEU A 30 -11.27 11.68 -0.88
CA LEU A 30 -10.47 11.05 0.19
C LEU A 30 -9.23 11.91 0.45
N THR A 31 -8.80 11.92 1.70
CA THR A 31 -7.55 12.57 2.11
C THR A 31 -6.71 11.54 2.89
N PHE A 32 -5.43 11.44 2.54
CA PHE A 32 -4.45 10.62 3.25
C PHE A 32 -3.42 11.57 3.86
N PRO A 33 -3.44 11.80 5.19
CA PRO A 33 -2.53 12.74 5.84
C PRO A 33 -1.07 12.36 5.66
N MET A 34 -0.19 13.36 5.57
CA MET A 34 1.27 13.15 5.49
C MET A 34 1.77 12.33 6.68
N ASN A 35 2.72 11.43 6.43
CA ASN A 35 3.30 10.52 7.43
C ASN A 35 2.28 9.59 8.12
N SER A 36 1.02 9.56 7.65
CA SER A 36 0.05 8.56 8.10
C SER A 36 0.09 7.31 7.23
N PHE A 37 -0.41 6.23 7.79
CA PHE A 37 -0.66 5.00 7.05
C PHE A 37 -2.16 4.72 7.07
N THR A 38 -2.80 4.74 5.91
CA THR A 38 -4.26 4.59 5.78
C THR A 38 -4.58 3.31 5.02
N ALA A 39 -5.43 2.45 5.59
CA ALA A 39 -6.00 1.33 4.87
C ALA A 39 -7.27 1.72 4.11
N VAL A 40 -7.45 1.19 2.92
CA VAL A 40 -8.69 1.27 2.15
C VAL A 40 -9.26 -0.14 2.01
N VAL A 41 -10.42 -0.35 2.59
CA VAL A 41 -11.15 -1.63 2.58
C VAL A 41 -12.52 -1.46 1.91
N GLY A 42 -13.15 -2.56 1.54
CA GLY A 42 -14.48 -2.52 0.93
C GLY A 42 -14.78 -3.77 0.11
N PRO A 43 -15.98 -3.88 -0.46
CA PRO A 43 -16.40 -5.03 -1.26
C PRO A 43 -15.43 -5.34 -2.42
N SER A 44 -15.39 -6.61 -2.85
CA SER A 44 -14.60 -6.98 -4.03
C SER A 44 -15.10 -6.23 -5.27
N GLY A 45 -14.16 -5.73 -6.09
CA GLY A 45 -14.49 -5.01 -7.31
C GLY A 45 -15.06 -3.60 -7.11
N CYS A 46 -15.09 -3.04 -5.89
CA CYS A 46 -15.62 -1.69 -5.67
C CYS A 46 -14.73 -0.55 -6.20
N GLY A 47 -13.45 -0.81 -6.56
CA GLY A 47 -12.56 0.21 -7.10
C GLY A 47 -11.30 0.49 -6.28
N LYS A 48 -10.97 -0.35 -5.30
CA LYS A 48 -9.75 -0.18 -4.46
C LYS A 48 -8.47 -0.06 -5.28
N SER A 49 -8.22 -1.00 -6.19
CA SER A 49 -7.03 -0.93 -7.08
C SER A 49 -7.11 0.19 -8.13
N THR A 50 -8.29 0.76 -8.37
CA THR A 50 -8.42 1.98 -9.18
C THR A 50 -7.83 3.17 -8.42
N ILE A 51 -8.08 3.27 -7.10
CA ILE A 51 -7.49 4.30 -6.24
C ILE A 51 -5.95 4.22 -6.25
N THR A 52 -5.36 3.02 -6.14
CA THR A 52 -3.90 2.88 -6.18
C THR A 52 -3.31 3.33 -7.52
N ARG A 53 -3.97 3.01 -8.63
CA ARG A 53 -3.55 3.45 -9.97
C ARG A 53 -3.67 4.96 -10.16
N LEU A 54 -4.69 5.59 -9.60
CA LEU A 54 -4.85 7.05 -9.62
C LEU A 54 -3.75 7.73 -8.81
N ILE A 55 -3.49 7.30 -7.56
CA ILE A 55 -2.44 7.89 -6.71
C ILE A 55 -1.05 7.65 -7.31
N SER A 56 -0.80 6.50 -7.95
CA SER A 56 0.48 6.22 -8.59
C SER A 56 0.69 6.94 -9.94
N GLY A 57 -0.35 7.60 -10.48
CA GLY A 57 -0.31 8.25 -11.80
C GLY A 57 -0.33 7.27 -12.98
N LEU A 58 -0.64 5.98 -12.73
CA LEU A 58 -0.84 4.97 -13.76
C LEU A 58 -2.22 5.07 -14.43
N LEU A 59 -3.11 5.86 -13.86
CA LEU A 59 -4.44 6.14 -14.34
C LEU A 59 -4.78 7.60 -14.07
N ILE A 60 -5.39 8.26 -15.05
CA ILE A 60 -5.91 9.62 -14.91
C ILE A 60 -7.42 9.52 -14.71
N PRO A 61 -8.04 10.29 -13.80
CA PRO A 61 -9.48 10.27 -13.60
C PRO A 61 -10.22 10.91 -14.79
N ASP A 62 -11.46 10.49 -15.05
CA ASP A 62 -12.30 11.10 -16.11
C ASP A 62 -12.77 12.50 -15.69
N SER A 63 -12.94 12.73 -14.38
CA SER A 63 -13.19 14.04 -13.79
C SER A 63 -12.73 14.10 -12.34
N GLY A 64 -12.59 15.31 -11.80
CA GLY A 64 -11.96 15.54 -10.50
C GLY A 64 -10.45 15.57 -10.62
N SER A 65 -9.74 15.54 -9.50
CA SER A 65 -8.28 15.60 -9.47
C SER A 65 -7.70 14.71 -8.38
N VAL A 66 -6.44 14.29 -8.58
CA VAL A 66 -5.63 13.62 -7.55
C VAL A 66 -4.35 14.42 -7.38
N SER A 67 -3.98 14.74 -6.15
CA SER A 67 -2.75 15.47 -5.85
C SER A 67 -1.95 14.79 -4.75
N ILE A 68 -0.62 14.91 -4.79
CA ILE A 68 0.31 14.54 -3.73
C ILE A 68 0.99 15.82 -3.27
N PHE A 69 0.81 16.16 -1.99
CA PHE A 69 1.41 17.32 -1.33
C PHE A 69 1.17 18.64 -2.09
N GLY A 70 -0.06 18.77 -2.61
CA GLY A 70 -0.52 19.97 -3.34
C GLY A 70 -0.14 20.01 -4.83
N GLU A 71 0.56 19.01 -5.34
CA GLU A 71 0.87 18.88 -6.77
C GLU A 71 -0.03 17.84 -7.44
N GLU A 72 -0.72 18.24 -8.51
CA GLU A 72 -1.60 17.34 -9.26
C GLU A 72 -0.81 16.24 -9.97
N ILE A 73 -1.39 15.03 -9.98
CA ILE A 73 -0.79 13.84 -10.59
C ILE A 73 -1.31 13.67 -12.01
N GLU A 74 -0.43 13.84 -12.97
CA GLU A 74 -0.70 13.59 -14.40
C GLU A 74 0.06 12.39 -14.96
N LYS A 75 1.07 11.90 -14.23
CA LYS A 75 1.94 10.79 -14.64
C LYS A 75 2.62 10.16 -13.42
N PRO A 76 3.19 8.93 -13.54
CA PRO A 76 3.96 8.31 -12.47
C PRO A 76 5.13 9.20 -12.00
N ARG A 77 5.37 9.19 -10.67
CA ARG A 77 6.40 9.99 -10.00
C ARG A 77 7.39 9.09 -9.27
N ALA A 78 8.65 9.52 -9.26
CA ALA A 78 9.72 8.83 -8.53
C ALA A 78 9.53 8.87 -6.99
N SER A 79 8.73 9.82 -6.48
CA SER A 79 8.39 9.90 -5.05
C SER A 79 7.36 8.86 -4.58
N VAL A 80 6.84 8.02 -5.49
CA VAL A 80 5.86 6.97 -5.18
C VAL A 80 6.51 5.60 -5.31
N GLY A 81 6.57 4.87 -4.19
CA GLY A 81 6.92 3.44 -4.16
C GLY A 81 5.66 2.57 -4.21
N MET A 82 5.75 1.41 -4.86
CA MET A 82 4.62 0.50 -4.96
C MET A 82 5.02 -0.95 -4.77
N ALA A 83 4.28 -1.68 -3.92
CA ALA A 83 4.38 -3.12 -3.78
C ALA A 83 3.02 -3.78 -4.05
N PHE A 84 3.05 -4.89 -4.79
CA PHE A 84 1.88 -5.62 -5.27
C PHE A 84 1.68 -6.92 -4.49
N GLN A 85 0.50 -7.49 -4.60
CA GLN A 85 0.15 -8.79 -4.07
C GLN A 85 1.13 -9.90 -4.54
N ASN A 86 1.42 -9.92 -5.83
CA ASN A 86 2.48 -10.77 -6.36
C ASN A 86 3.78 -9.94 -6.41
N PRO A 87 4.84 -10.38 -5.72
CA PRO A 87 6.14 -9.70 -5.80
C PRO A 87 6.67 -9.83 -7.23
N VAL A 88 6.54 -8.76 -8.03
CA VAL A 88 6.98 -8.73 -9.43
C VAL A 88 8.50 -8.54 -9.47
N LEU A 89 9.25 -9.54 -8.96
CA LEU A 89 10.71 -9.55 -9.02
C LEU A 89 11.16 -10.05 -10.40
N LEU A 90 12.27 -9.50 -10.90
CA LEU A 90 12.88 -9.92 -12.15
C LEU A 90 13.64 -11.23 -11.92
N GLU A 91 13.17 -12.33 -12.50
CA GLU A 91 13.70 -13.69 -12.28
C GLU A 91 15.17 -13.86 -12.72
N TRP A 92 15.64 -13.04 -13.67
CA TRP A 92 17.02 -13.04 -14.16
C TRP A 92 17.99 -12.18 -13.36
N ARG A 93 17.51 -11.45 -12.35
CA ARG A 93 18.30 -10.63 -11.42
C ARG A 93 18.39 -11.29 -10.05
N THR A 94 19.50 -11.06 -9.33
CA THR A 94 19.59 -11.43 -7.93
C THR A 94 18.65 -10.56 -7.07
N ILE A 95 18.45 -10.93 -5.80
CA ILE A 95 17.64 -10.17 -4.85
C ILE A 95 18.24 -8.76 -4.67
N LEU A 96 19.54 -8.64 -4.46
CA LEU A 96 20.21 -7.34 -4.37
C LEU A 96 19.97 -6.50 -5.63
N GLN A 97 20.11 -7.08 -6.82
CA GLN A 97 19.89 -6.39 -8.09
C GLN A 97 18.41 -5.95 -8.27
N ASN A 98 17.46 -6.75 -7.79
CA ASN A 98 16.04 -6.40 -7.78
C ASN A 98 15.77 -5.20 -6.87
N VAL A 99 16.34 -5.20 -5.66
CA VAL A 99 16.15 -4.12 -4.69
C VAL A 99 16.82 -2.83 -5.16
N VAL A 100 18.00 -2.89 -5.79
CA VAL A 100 18.71 -1.71 -6.32
C VAL A 100 17.99 -1.09 -7.53
N LEU A 101 17.20 -1.85 -8.28
CA LEU A 101 16.61 -1.45 -9.58
C LEU A 101 15.92 -0.07 -9.57
N PRO A 102 15.08 0.32 -8.59
CA PRO A 102 14.47 1.65 -8.59
C PRO A 102 15.51 2.78 -8.58
N LEU A 103 16.63 2.63 -7.85
CA LEU A 103 17.71 3.62 -7.83
C LEU A 103 18.45 3.75 -9.18
N GLU A 104 18.41 2.71 -10.01
CA GLU A 104 18.93 2.77 -11.38
C GLU A 104 17.99 3.56 -12.30
N ILE A 105 16.66 3.41 -12.10
CA ILE A 105 15.62 4.00 -12.97
C ILE A 105 15.36 5.47 -12.64
N VAL A 106 15.26 5.83 -11.35
CA VAL A 106 14.91 7.21 -10.94
C VAL A 106 16.08 8.20 -11.07
N GLY A 107 17.25 7.75 -11.54
CA GLY A 107 18.41 8.65 -11.71
C GLY A 107 19.02 9.11 -10.39
N SER A 108 19.08 8.20 -9.40
CA SER A 108 19.67 8.50 -8.09
C SER A 108 21.11 9.05 -8.20
N THR A 109 21.43 10.08 -7.42
CA THR A 109 22.77 10.68 -7.32
C THR A 109 23.78 9.79 -6.59
N LEU A 110 23.33 8.69 -5.96
CA LEU A 110 24.18 7.74 -5.25
C LEU A 110 25.10 6.98 -6.22
N SER A 111 26.35 6.78 -5.81
CA SER A 111 27.28 5.89 -6.51
C SER A 111 26.76 4.43 -6.50
N THR A 112 27.28 3.59 -7.38
CA THR A 112 26.92 2.17 -7.43
C THR A 112 27.17 1.45 -6.09
N SER A 113 28.24 1.79 -5.39
CA SER A 113 28.54 1.24 -4.06
C SER A 113 27.49 1.65 -3.03
N GLN A 114 27.13 2.94 -2.98
CA GLN A 114 26.14 3.49 -2.07
C GLN A 114 24.74 2.91 -2.33
N ARG A 115 24.34 2.70 -3.60
CA ARG A 115 23.06 2.04 -3.95
C ARG A 115 23.02 0.62 -3.41
N LYS A 116 24.09 -0.15 -3.55
CA LYS A 116 24.17 -1.51 -3.00
C LYS A 116 24.15 -1.53 -1.47
N GLU A 117 24.88 -0.61 -0.83
CA GLU A 117 24.89 -0.48 0.64
C GLU A 117 23.49 -0.15 1.17
N ARG A 118 22.78 0.78 0.54
CA ARG A 118 21.40 1.11 0.87
C ARG A 118 20.47 -0.10 0.73
N ALA A 119 20.60 -0.88 -0.34
CA ALA A 119 19.81 -2.08 -0.56
C ALA A 119 20.14 -3.17 0.49
N ARG A 120 21.41 -3.38 0.82
CA ARG A 120 21.85 -4.31 1.87
C ARG A 120 21.33 -3.93 3.25
N HIS A 121 21.33 -2.64 3.56
CA HIS A 121 20.74 -2.15 4.81
C HIS A 121 19.27 -2.58 4.93
N LEU A 122 18.44 -2.37 3.90
CA LEU A 122 17.04 -2.81 3.91
C LEU A 122 16.90 -4.33 3.95
N LEU A 123 17.70 -5.07 3.17
CA LEU A 123 17.68 -6.53 3.20
C LEU A 123 18.02 -7.09 4.59
N LYS A 124 18.98 -6.47 5.29
CA LYS A 124 19.31 -6.84 6.67
C LYS A 124 18.16 -6.58 7.63
N LEU A 125 17.45 -5.44 7.52
CA LEU A 125 16.29 -5.13 8.36
C LEU A 125 15.18 -6.18 8.23
N VAL A 126 15.04 -6.80 7.06
CA VAL A 126 14.00 -7.80 6.81
C VAL A 126 14.51 -9.25 6.93
N GLY A 127 15.77 -9.45 7.39
CA GLY A 127 16.39 -10.78 7.58
C GLY A 127 16.69 -11.52 6.26
N LEU A 128 17.12 -10.78 5.24
CA LEU A 128 17.46 -11.32 3.91
C LEU A 128 18.91 -11.07 3.52
N GLU A 129 19.82 -10.71 4.46
CA GLU A 129 21.23 -10.41 4.19
C GLU A 129 21.98 -11.58 3.53
N GLU A 130 21.69 -12.82 3.92
CA GLU A 130 22.32 -14.02 3.37
C GLU A 130 21.78 -14.45 2.00
N PHE A 131 20.69 -13.79 1.54
CA PHE A 131 20.01 -14.12 0.30
C PHE A 131 20.23 -13.11 -0.82
N GLU A 132 21.14 -12.12 -0.64
CA GLU A 132 21.32 -11.03 -1.59
C GLU A 132 21.74 -11.48 -2.99
N ASP A 133 22.51 -12.58 -3.10
CA ASP A 133 22.99 -13.14 -4.35
C ASP A 133 22.06 -14.21 -4.94
N LYS A 134 21.00 -14.58 -4.22
CA LYS A 134 19.99 -15.55 -4.68
C LYS A 134 19.05 -14.93 -5.72
N ARG A 135 18.44 -15.78 -6.54
CA ARG A 135 17.38 -15.39 -7.48
C ARG A 135 16.00 -15.55 -6.84
N PRO A 136 14.96 -14.84 -7.34
CA PRO A 136 13.60 -14.94 -6.81
C PRO A 136 13.07 -16.40 -6.72
N SER A 137 13.39 -17.24 -7.70
CA SER A 137 12.99 -18.66 -7.74
C SER A 137 13.57 -19.52 -6.60
N GLU A 138 14.63 -19.05 -5.94
CA GLU A 138 15.28 -19.74 -4.81
C GLU A 138 14.69 -19.32 -3.45
N LEU A 139 13.75 -18.35 -3.41
CA LEU A 139 13.17 -17.80 -2.19
C LEU A 139 11.74 -18.32 -1.94
N SER A 140 11.34 -18.40 -0.68
CA SER A 140 9.94 -18.62 -0.29
C SER A 140 9.05 -17.43 -0.70
N GLY A 141 7.73 -17.63 -0.69
CA GLY A 141 6.77 -16.55 -0.97
C GLY A 141 6.93 -15.34 -0.06
N GLY A 142 7.06 -15.57 1.26
CA GLY A 142 7.28 -14.50 2.24
C GLY A 142 8.62 -13.78 2.04
N MET A 143 9.71 -14.50 1.73
CA MET A 143 11.00 -13.90 1.43
C MET A 143 10.94 -13.01 0.18
N ARG A 144 10.27 -13.47 -0.88
CA ARG A 144 10.05 -12.65 -2.08
C ARG A 144 9.25 -11.38 -1.76
N GLN A 145 8.25 -11.49 -0.88
CA GLN A 145 7.46 -10.32 -0.47
C GLN A 145 8.30 -9.33 0.33
N ARG A 146 9.14 -9.79 1.28
CA ARG A 146 10.11 -8.93 1.99
C ARG A 146 11.04 -8.20 1.02
N ALA A 147 11.61 -8.90 0.04
CA ALA A 147 12.44 -8.29 -0.99
C ALA A 147 11.69 -7.26 -1.84
N SER A 148 10.41 -7.51 -2.17
CA SER A 148 9.54 -6.57 -2.89
C SER A 148 9.28 -5.29 -2.08
N LEU A 149 9.08 -5.39 -0.77
CA LEU A 149 8.94 -4.24 0.13
C LEU A 149 10.25 -3.43 0.18
N CYS A 150 11.40 -4.08 0.31
CA CYS A 150 12.71 -3.40 0.24
C CYS A 150 12.88 -2.65 -1.08
N ARG A 151 12.50 -3.28 -2.22
CA ARG A 151 12.55 -2.64 -3.53
C ARG A 151 11.64 -1.40 -3.60
N ALA A 152 10.44 -1.47 -3.03
CA ALA A 152 9.52 -0.33 -3.02
C ALA A 152 10.02 0.84 -2.15
N LEU A 153 10.87 0.58 -1.16
CA LEU A 153 11.38 1.57 -0.20
C LEU A 153 12.81 2.09 -0.50
N VAL A 154 13.60 1.39 -1.34
CA VAL A 154 15.02 1.66 -1.49
C VAL A 154 15.36 3.08 -1.95
N HIS A 155 14.49 3.68 -2.75
CA HIS A 155 14.64 5.05 -3.28
C HIS A 155 14.06 6.14 -2.35
N LYS A 156 13.64 5.77 -1.12
CA LYS A 156 13.04 6.65 -0.10
C LYS A 156 11.81 7.40 -0.63
N PRO A 157 10.78 6.67 -1.05
CA PRO A 157 9.58 7.32 -1.54
C PRO A 157 8.88 8.10 -0.43
N GLU A 158 8.27 9.24 -0.77
CA GLU A 158 7.39 10.00 0.13
C GLU A 158 6.06 9.29 0.34
N VAL A 159 5.61 8.55 -0.69
CA VAL A 159 4.36 7.78 -0.69
C VAL A 159 4.66 6.30 -0.97
N LEU A 160 4.14 5.42 -0.13
CA LEU A 160 4.20 3.96 -0.32
C LEU A 160 2.79 3.41 -0.53
N ILE A 161 2.55 2.81 -1.69
CA ILE A 161 1.30 2.12 -2.03
C ILE A 161 1.50 0.62 -1.89
N LEU A 162 0.64 -0.03 -1.13
CA LEU A 162 0.61 -1.47 -0.92
C LEU A 162 -0.74 -2.02 -1.41
N ASP A 163 -0.74 -2.73 -2.54
CA ASP A 163 -1.97 -3.30 -3.12
C ASP A 163 -2.06 -4.80 -2.81
N GLU A 164 -2.82 -5.15 -1.76
CA GLU A 164 -3.01 -6.51 -1.21
C GLU A 164 -1.69 -7.27 -0.93
N PRO A 165 -0.67 -6.63 -0.32
CA PRO A 165 0.71 -7.14 -0.31
C PRO A 165 0.88 -8.47 0.44
N PHE A 166 -0.06 -8.84 1.30
CA PHE A 166 0.05 -10.04 2.15
C PHE A 166 -1.01 -11.10 1.83
N GLY A 167 -1.88 -10.86 0.84
CA GLY A 167 -3.05 -11.70 0.57
C GLY A 167 -2.74 -13.14 0.12
N ALA A 168 -1.55 -13.39 -0.44
CA ALA A 168 -1.13 -14.71 -0.94
C ALA A 168 -0.35 -15.56 0.10
N LEU A 169 -0.23 -15.06 1.36
CA LEU A 169 0.61 -15.68 2.39
C LEU A 169 -0.25 -16.43 3.43
N ASP A 170 0.34 -17.47 4.03
CA ASP A 170 -0.22 -18.12 5.20
C ASP A 170 -0.25 -17.18 6.42
N ALA A 171 -1.02 -17.54 7.45
CA ALA A 171 -1.29 -16.66 8.59
C ALA A 171 -0.01 -16.26 9.36
N PHE A 172 0.90 -17.22 9.62
CA PHE A 172 2.12 -16.96 10.38
C PHE A 172 3.08 -16.05 9.59
N THR A 173 3.35 -16.39 8.34
CA THR A 173 4.19 -15.56 7.45
C THR A 173 3.64 -14.14 7.31
N ARG A 174 2.31 -13.99 7.30
CA ARG A 174 1.65 -12.69 7.22
C ARG A 174 1.87 -11.87 8.49
N GLU A 175 1.69 -12.45 9.67
CA GLU A 175 1.92 -11.78 10.96
C GLU A 175 3.38 -11.36 11.12
N ASP A 176 4.34 -12.20 10.71
CA ASP A 176 5.75 -11.85 10.67
C ASP A 176 6.02 -10.64 9.75
N LEU A 177 5.36 -10.58 8.59
CA LEU A 177 5.50 -9.46 7.67
C LEU A 177 4.86 -8.17 8.17
N TRP A 178 3.81 -8.23 8.97
CA TRP A 178 3.26 -7.06 9.63
C TRP A 178 4.27 -6.45 10.61
N GLN A 179 4.99 -7.27 11.38
CA GLN A 179 6.06 -6.78 12.25
C GLN A 179 7.21 -6.16 11.44
N VAL A 180 7.59 -6.79 10.32
CA VAL A 180 8.56 -6.22 9.38
C VAL A 180 8.12 -4.86 8.85
N MET A 181 6.83 -4.69 8.51
CA MET A 181 6.29 -3.41 8.06
C MET A 181 6.34 -2.32 9.15
N HIS A 182 6.04 -2.66 10.40
CA HIS A 182 6.21 -1.72 11.53
C HIS A 182 7.66 -1.27 11.68
N MET A 183 8.61 -2.22 11.60
CA MET A 183 10.04 -1.93 11.69
C MET A 183 10.50 -1.04 10.51
N LEU A 184 10.09 -1.36 9.29
CA LEU A 184 10.42 -0.57 8.10
C LEU A 184 9.83 0.85 8.18
N ARG A 185 8.59 1.01 8.65
CA ARG A 185 7.96 2.32 8.80
C ARG A 185 8.66 3.19 9.86
N LYS A 186 9.14 2.59 10.94
CA LYS A 186 9.89 3.29 11.99
C LYS A 186 11.25 3.77 11.48
N GLU A 187 11.93 2.96 10.68
CA GLU A 187 13.24 3.28 10.11
C GLU A 187 13.15 4.24 8.92
N GLU A 188 12.13 4.06 8.08
CA GLU A 188 11.92 4.81 6.84
C GLU A 188 10.48 5.38 6.84
N PRO A 189 10.25 6.57 7.40
CA PRO A 189 8.93 7.19 7.43
C PRO A 189 8.41 7.50 6.02
N PHE A 190 7.14 7.20 5.76
CA PHE A 190 6.42 7.45 4.51
C PHE A 190 4.93 7.71 4.76
N THR A 191 4.26 8.32 3.80
CA THR A 191 2.80 8.33 3.75
C THR A 191 2.33 7.04 3.07
N GLY A 192 1.61 6.19 3.81
CA GLY A 192 1.21 4.85 3.36
C GLY A 192 -0.24 4.75 2.91
N VAL A 193 -0.48 4.05 1.81
CA VAL A 193 -1.82 3.64 1.35
C VAL A 193 -1.84 2.12 1.20
N LEU A 194 -2.63 1.44 2.03
CA LEU A 194 -2.77 -0.01 2.04
C LEU A 194 -4.14 -0.41 1.50
N ILE A 195 -4.17 -1.14 0.40
CA ILE A 195 -5.37 -1.84 -0.02
C ILE A 195 -5.34 -3.24 0.56
N THR A 196 -6.39 -3.61 1.26
CA THR A 196 -6.55 -4.96 1.80
C THR A 196 -8.01 -5.37 1.94
N HIS A 197 -8.25 -6.66 1.99
CA HIS A 197 -9.53 -7.26 2.38
C HIS A 197 -9.47 -7.86 3.80
N ASP A 198 -8.28 -7.90 4.42
CA ASP A 198 -8.10 -8.38 5.79
C ASP A 198 -8.21 -7.21 6.79
N LEU A 199 -9.28 -7.24 7.61
CA LEU A 199 -9.54 -6.20 8.61
C LEU A 199 -8.55 -6.21 9.76
N ARG A 200 -7.99 -7.38 10.12
CA ARG A 200 -6.95 -7.48 11.15
C ARG A 200 -5.69 -6.74 10.70
N GLU A 201 -5.29 -6.95 9.44
CA GLU A 201 -4.19 -6.24 8.80
C GLU A 201 -4.42 -4.73 8.81
N SER A 202 -5.62 -4.28 8.41
CA SER A 202 -5.94 -2.86 8.36
C SER A 202 -5.86 -2.21 9.74
N VAL A 203 -6.40 -2.85 10.78
CA VAL A 203 -6.35 -2.33 12.15
C VAL A 203 -4.95 -2.40 12.74
N PHE A 204 -4.17 -3.45 12.43
CA PHE A 204 -2.83 -3.63 13.00
C PHE A 204 -1.81 -2.65 12.42
N LEU A 205 -1.83 -2.42 11.10
CA LEU A 205 -0.77 -1.67 10.40
C LEU A 205 -1.04 -0.18 10.27
N THR A 206 -2.31 0.28 10.36
CA THR A 206 -2.64 1.63 9.89
C THR A 206 -3.16 2.55 10.99
N ASP A 207 -3.05 3.86 10.76
CA ASP A 207 -3.55 4.93 11.63
C ASP A 207 -5.05 5.18 11.40
N GLN A 208 -5.54 4.82 10.18
CA GLN A 208 -6.91 5.07 9.75
C GLN A 208 -7.36 3.99 8.78
N VAL A 209 -8.63 3.60 8.86
CA VAL A 209 -9.25 2.68 7.91
C VAL A 209 -10.41 3.39 7.21
N VAL A 210 -10.36 3.45 5.90
CA VAL A 210 -11.42 3.97 5.02
C VAL A 210 -12.20 2.80 4.45
N VAL A 211 -13.50 2.77 4.67
CA VAL A 211 -14.42 1.80 4.07
C VAL A 211 -15.08 2.43 2.85
N LEU A 212 -14.92 1.80 1.69
CA LEU A 212 -15.60 2.20 0.47
C LEU A 212 -16.98 1.54 0.37
N SER A 213 -17.92 2.24 -0.25
CA SER A 213 -19.21 1.66 -0.65
C SER A 213 -19.03 0.61 -1.75
N GLY A 214 -20.12 -0.03 -2.13
CA GLY A 214 -20.18 -0.79 -3.39
C GLY A 214 -19.97 0.09 -4.63
N ARG A 215 -19.94 -0.54 -5.80
CA ARG A 215 -19.66 0.15 -7.06
C ARG A 215 -20.91 0.86 -7.62
N PRO A 216 -20.81 2.11 -8.11
CA PRO A 216 -19.60 2.97 -8.10
C PRO A 216 -19.24 3.45 -6.69
N ALA A 217 -17.95 3.35 -6.35
CA ALA A 217 -17.49 3.59 -4.98
C ALA A 217 -17.53 5.06 -4.59
N THR A 218 -17.94 5.25 -3.34
CA THR A 218 -17.85 6.49 -2.56
C THR A 218 -17.28 6.16 -1.19
N THR A 219 -16.90 7.15 -0.40
CA THR A 219 -16.52 6.94 0.99
C THR A 219 -17.76 6.58 1.81
N GLN A 220 -17.75 5.40 2.45
CA GLN A 220 -18.84 4.92 3.30
C GLN A 220 -18.61 5.26 4.77
N TYR A 221 -17.39 5.05 5.26
CA TYR A 221 -17.03 5.19 6.67
C TYR A 221 -15.53 5.39 6.82
N ILE A 222 -15.12 6.12 7.85
CA ILE A 222 -13.72 6.30 8.22
C ILE A 222 -13.59 5.98 9.72
N LEU A 223 -12.60 5.16 10.05
CA LEU A 223 -12.27 4.79 11.43
C LEU A 223 -10.83 5.19 11.73
N ASP A 224 -10.62 6.07 12.69
CA ASP A 224 -9.30 6.38 13.22
C ASP A 224 -8.86 5.30 14.21
N ILE A 225 -7.63 4.84 14.09
CA ILE A 225 -7.07 3.77 14.91
C ILE A 225 -6.08 4.37 15.91
N PRO A 226 -6.35 4.31 17.21
CA PRO A 226 -5.45 4.88 18.22
C PRO A 226 -4.18 4.04 18.43
N ASN A 227 -3.11 4.69 18.90
CA ASN A 227 -1.88 4.08 19.48
C ASN A 227 -1.11 3.09 18.60
N LEU A 228 -0.70 3.51 17.39
CA LEU A 228 0.03 2.65 16.45
C LEU A 228 1.46 2.29 16.89
N ASN A 229 2.13 3.17 17.59
CA ASN A 229 3.59 3.06 17.81
C ASN A 229 4.03 1.94 18.75
N GLU A 230 3.12 1.31 19.49
CA GLU A 230 3.41 0.31 20.51
C GLU A 230 2.63 -1.01 20.32
N ARG A 231 2.03 -1.25 19.13
CA ARG A 231 1.21 -2.46 18.93
C ARG A 231 2.04 -3.72 18.83
N SER A 232 1.63 -4.70 19.64
CA SER A 232 2.03 -6.10 19.54
C SER A 232 0.96 -6.94 18.84
N LEU A 233 1.28 -8.15 18.39
CA LEU A 233 0.29 -9.07 17.84
C LEU A 233 -0.79 -9.45 18.88
N ASP A 234 -0.47 -9.39 20.18
CA ASP A 234 -1.41 -9.67 21.25
C ASP A 234 -2.52 -8.62 21.32
N ASP A 235 -2.26 -7.37 20.90
CA ASP A 235 -3.27 -6.31 20.86
C ASP A 235 -4.41 -6.59 19.89
N LEU A 236 -4.20 -7.50 18.92
CA LEU A 236 -5.24 -7.97 18.01
C LEU A 236 -6.38 -8.70 18.74
N TYR A 237 -6.11 -9.21 19.93
CA TYR A 237 -7.08 -9.93 20.78
C TYR A 237 -7.66 -9.03 21.88
N SER A 238 -7.25 -7.76 21.94
CA SER A 238 -7.80 -6.82 22.92
C SER A 238 -9.28 -6.53 22.64
N ARG A 239 -10.02 -6.20 23.70
CA ARG A 239 -11.44 -5.82 23.57
C ARG A 239 -11.64 -4.66 22.59
N GLN A 240 -10.78 -3.65 22.66
CA GLN A 240 -10.86 -2.49 21.79
C GLN A 240 -10.68 -2.86 20.31
N THR A 241 -9.69 -3.70 19.99
CA THR A 241 -9.47 -4.17 18.60
C THR A 241 -10.64 -5.01 18.11
N ILE A 242 -11.21 -5.88 18.96
CA ILE A 242 -12.37 -6.70 18.59
C ILE A 242 -13.60 -5.81 18.30
N GLU A 243 -13.81 -4.76 19.09
CA GLU A 243 -14.90 -3.78 18.87
C GLU A 243 -14.69 -3.04 17.50
N MET A 244 -13.48 -2.58 17.21
CA MET A 244 -13.14 -1.95 15.92
C MET A 244 -13.35 -2.92 14.73
N LEU A 245 -12.92 -4.17 14.84
CA LEU A 245 -13.10 -5.17 13.80
C LEU A 245 -14.59 -5.50 13.56
N ASN A 246 -15.40 -5.52 14.60
CA ASN A 246 -16.85 -5.75 14.48
C ASN A 246 -17.54 -4.56 13.82
N ASP A 247 -17.15 -3.33 14.14
CA ASP A 247 -17.67 -2.13 13.49
C ASP A 247 -17.31 -2.12 12.01
N LEU A 248 -16.04 -2.32 11.66
CA LEU A 248 -15.60 -2.40 10.26
C LEU A 248 -16.37 -3.48 9.47
N ARG A 249 -16.58 -4.67 10.07
CA ARG A 249 -17.41 -5.73 9.45
C ARG A 249 -18.84 -5.28 9.20
N LEU A 250 -19.44 -4.56 10.14
CA LEU A 250 -20.79 -4.01 9.99
C LEU A 250 -20.83 -3.00 8.83
N GLN A 251 -19.88 -2.06 8.79
CA GLN A 251 -19.82 -1.04 7.74
C GLN A 251 -19.62 -1.65 6.34
N ILE A 252 -18.80 -2.69 6.21
CA ILE A 252 -18.65 -3.41 4.93
C ILE A 252 -19.94 -4.14 4.53
N LYS A 253 -20.66 -4.75 5.48
CA LYS A 253 -21.97 -5.36 5.19
C LYS A 253 -23.00 -4.32 4.71
N ILE A 254 -23.00 -3.12 5.30
CA ILE A 254 -23.84 -2.01 4.86
C ILE A 254 -23.44 -1.57 3.43
N ALA A 255 -22.14 -1.45 3.18
CA ALA A 255 -21.58 -1.10 1.86
C ALA A 255 -21.99 -2.11 0.76
N GLN A 256 -22.03 -3.41 1.08
CA GLN A 256 -22.43 -4.48 0.16
C GLN A 256 -23.92 -4.45 -0.20
N ARG A 257 -24.81 -3.98 0.70
CA ARG A 257 -26.27 -3.93 0.48
C ARG A 257 -26.72 -2.75 -0.38
N ARG A 258 -25.82 -1.79 -0.62
CA ARG A 258 -26.11 -0.59 -1.44
C ARG A 258 -25.77 -0.77 -2.92
N ASN A 259 -25.41 -1.98 -3.31
CA ASN A 259 -25.16 -2.39 -4.71
C ASN A 259 -26.43 -2.87 -5.40
#